data_b3075735001fc062a4a6789bfc9ab2ed
#
_entry.id   b3075735001fc062a4a6789bfc9ab2ed
#
_cell.length_a   1.000
_cell.length_b   1.000
_cell.length_c   1.000
_cell.angle_alpha   90.00
_cell.angle_beta   90.00
_cell.angle_gamma   90.00
#
_symmetry.space_group_name_H-M   'P 1'
#
loop_
_entity.id
_entity.type
_entity.pdbx_description
1 polymer ?
#
loop_
_entity_poly.entity_id
_entity_poly.type
_entity_poly.pdbx_seq_one_letter_code
_entity_poly.pdbx_strand_id
1 'polypeptide(L)'
;HITESEILHLRQILDRTVEYHRHREFNYFLELNYDFHMVIAHAADNYYLEKISHELLTATSAALLVYDDFREVPLEEMESFKEHNQIIAALRNRDENLARRTMVDHLLNTYQTLHLSLPLRYVYPLE
;
A
#
# COMPACT_ATOMS: atom_id res chain seq x y z
N HIS A 1 3.98 0.36 -18.55
CA HIS A 1 4.58 -0.90 -18.04
C HIS A 1 5.62 -0.59 -16.97
N ILE A 2 5.47 -1.20 -15.79
CA ILE A 2 6.48 -1.06 -14.72
C ILE A 2 7.82 -1.67 -15.16
N THR A 3 8.91 -0.96 -14.91
CA THR A 3 10.27 -1.34 -15.26
C THR A 3 10.92 -2.20 -14.17
N GLU A 4 12.01 -2.92 -14.52
CA GLU A 4 12.80 -3.66 -13.53
C GLU A 4 13.39 -2.74 -12.45
N SER A 5 13.77 -1.51 -12.82
CA SER A 5 14.26 -0.51 -11.88
C SER A 5 13.20 -0.09 -10.86
N GLU A 6 11.95 0.08 -11.31
CA GLU A 6 10.84 0.41 -10.42
C GLU A 6 10.48 -0.77 -9.50
N ILE A 7 10.52 -2.00 -10.01
CA ILE A 7 10.32 -3.21 -9.19
C ILE A 7 11.42 -3.32 -8.12
N LEU A 8 12.67 -3.06 -8.49
CA LEU A 8 13.77 -3.02 -7.53
C LEU A 8 13.56 -1.93 -6.47
N HIS A 9 13.09 -0.76 -6.89
CA HIS A 9 12.76 0.33 -5.98
C HIS A 9 11.66 -0.07 -4.99
N LEU A 10 10.60 -0.73 -5.45
CA LEU A 10 9.55 -1.27 -4.56
C LEU A 10 10.14 -2.23 -3.51
N ARG A 11 11.07 -3.10 -3.91
CA ARG A 11 11.76 -4.01 -2.98
C ARG A 11 12.57 -3.24 -1.95
N GLN A 12 13.32 -2.23 -2.36
CA GLN A 12 14.09 -1.38 -1.46
C GLN A 12 13.20 -0.64 -0.46
N ILE A 13 12.01 -0.17 -0.90
CA ILE A 13 11.02 0.45 -0.02
C ILE A 13 10.59 -0.54 1.08
N LEU A 14 10.29 -1.79 0.72
CA LEU A 14 9.91 -2.79 1.74
C LEU A 14 11.05 -3.16 2.68
N ASP A 15 12.28 -3.25 2.19
CA ASP A 15 13.45 -3.49 3.05
C ASP A 15 13.64 -2.36 4.07
N ARG A 16 13.48 -1.11 3.64
CA ARG A 16 13.51 0.05 4.54
C ARG A 16 12.32 0.08 5.50
N THR A 17 11.17 -0.37 5.07
CA THR A 17 9.98 -0.52 5.93
C THR A 17 10.28 -1.44 7.12
N VAL A 18 10.97 -2.55 6.88
CA VAL A 18 11.42 -3.47 7.95
C VAL A 18 12.30 -2.73 8.96
N GLU A 19 13.28 -1.97 8.48
CA GLU A 19 14.21 -1.23 9.35
C GLU A 19 13.49 -0.18 10.20
N TYR A 20 12.67 0.66 9.59
CA TYR A 20 11.96 1.71 10.32
C TYR A 20 10.93 1.15 11.31
N HIS A 21 10.25 0.06 10.98
CA HIS A 21 9.34 -0.60 11.91
C HIS A 21 10.10 -1.18 13.10
N ARG A 22 11.24 -1.84 12.87
CA ARG A 22 12.12 -2.39 13.92
C ARG A 22 12.59 -1.32 14.89
N HIS A 23 12.96 -0.13 14.38
CA HIS A 23 13.43 1.00 15.17
C HIS A 23 12.30 1.88 15.70
N ARG A 24 11.03 1.51 15.48
CA ARG A 24 9.84 2.24 15.89
C ARG A 24 9.78 3.69 15.34
N GLU A 25 10.33 3.91 14.16
CA GLU A 25 10.30 5.19 13.44
C GLU A 25 9.07 5.25 12.53
N PHE A 26 7.89 5.32 13.12
CA PHE A 26 6.61 5.11 12.44
C PHE A 26 6.22 6.21 11.46
N ASN A 27 6.74 7.43 11.60
CA ASN A 27 6.53 8.47 10.60
C ASN A 27 7.14 8.06 9.25
N TYR A 28 8.37 7.55 9.25
CA TYR A 28 9.02 7.03 8.05
C TYR A 28 8.36 5.77 7.51
N PHE A 29 7.83 4.95 8.39
CA PHE A 29 7.03 3.77 8.00
C PHE A 29 5.83 4.18 7.14
N LEU A 30 5.07 5.21 7.53
CA LEU A 30 3.93 5.71 6.76
C LEU A 30 4.35 6.40 5.46
N GLU A 31 5.46 7.13 5.44
CA GLU A 31 6.03 7.71 4.21
C GLU A 31 6.40 6.61 3.20
N LEU A 32 7.00 5.52 3.65
CA LEU A 32 7.35 4.39 2.77
C LEU A 32 6.11 3.68 2.24
N ASN A 33 5.04 3.58 3.01
CA ASN A 33 3.76 3.07 2.51
C ASN A 33 3.21 3.96 1.39
N TYR A 34 3.25 5.26 1.56
CA TYR A 34 2.90 6.22 0.51
C TYR A 34 3.79 6.04 -0.73
N ASP A 35 5.10 6.00 -0.57
CA ASP A 35 6.06 5.85 -1.66
C ASP A 35 5.84 4.56 -2.45
N PHE A 36 5.55 3.44 -1.76
CA PHE A 36 5.24 2.16 -2.39
C PHE A 36 4.11 2.29 -3.42
N HIS A 37 3.01 2.88 -3.02
CA HIS A 37 1.86 3.07 -3.90
C HIS A 37 2.12 4.08 -5.01
N MET A 38 2.88 5.15 -4.72
CA MET A 38 3.19 6.18 -5.72
C MET A 38 4.13 5.68 -6.81
N VAL A 39 5.07 4.78 -6.51
CA VAL A 39 5.89 4.13 -7.56
C VAL A 39 5.00 3.38 -8.55
N ILE A 40 3.99 2.66 -8.06
CA ILE A 40 3.06 1.90 -8.92
C ILE A 40 2.17 2.86 -9.72
N ALA A 41 1.65 3.90 -9.08
CA ALA A 41 0.81 4.90 -9.75
C ALA A 41 1.58 5.64 -10.85
N HIS A 42 2.83 6.01 -10.59
CA HIS A 42 3.72 6.65 -11.56
C HIS A 42 4.02 5.73 -12.76
N ALA A 43 4.27 4.45 -12.50
CA ALA A 43 4.53 3.45 -13.53
C ALA A 43 3.36 3.23 -14.51
N ALA A 44 2.16 3.65 -14.12
CA ALA A 44 0.97 3.60 -15.01
C ALA A 44 1.00 4.66 -16.12
N ASP A 45 1.91 5.65 -16.04
CA ASP A 45 2.06 6.75 -17.01
C ASP A 45 0.73 7.46 -17.30
N ASN A 46 -0.01 7.75 -16.24
CA ASN A 46 -1.31 8.43 -16.30
C ASN A 46 -1.35 9.55 -15.26
N TYR A 47 -1.26 10.78 -15.73
CA TYR A 47 -1.23 11.98 -14.90
C TYR A 47 -2.40 12.07 -13.92
N TYR A 48 -3.62 11.78 -14.36
CA TYR A 48 -4.80 11.89 -13.50
C TYR A 48 -4.81 10.80 -12.42
N LEU A 49 -4.40 9.59 -12.77
CA LEU A 49 -4.27 8.50 -11.80
C LEU A 49 -3.22 8.85 -10.74
N GLU A 50 -2.06 9.34 -11.16
CA GLU A 50 -0.99 9.74 -10.25
C GLU A 50 -1.45 10.87 -9.31
N LYS A 51 -2.11 11.89 -9.84
CA LYS A 51 -2.63 13.02 -9.06
C LYS A 51 -3.67 12.56 -8.03
N ILE A 52 -4.66 11.78 -8.45
CA ILE A 52 -5.72 11.28 -7.55
C ILE A 52 -5.12 10.34 -6.51
N SER A 53 -4.19 9.47 -6.91
CA SER A 53 -3.48 8.58 -5.98
C SER A 53 -2.73 9.37 -4.90
N HIS A 54 -2.03 10.44 -5.28
CA HIS A 54 -1.37 11.32 -4.33
C HIS A 54 -2.34 11.89 -3.29
N GLU A 55 -3.46 12.43 -3.72
CA GLU A 55 -4.47 13.02 -2.83
C GLU A 55 -5.06 11.96 -1.88
N LEU A 56 -5.45 10.80 -2.41
CA LEU A 56 -6.04 9.72 -1.63
C LEU A 56 -5.04 9.08 -0.65
N LEU A 57 -3.80 8.87 -1.07
CA LEU A 57 -2.76 8.28 -0.22
C LEU A 57 -2.36 9.23 0.91
N THR A 58 -2.34 10.53 0.66
CA THR A 58 -2.10 11.52 1.71
C THR A 58 -3.19 11.44 2.79
N ALA A 59 -4.45 11.38 2.38
CA ALA A 59 -5.58 11.21 3.29
C ALA A 59 -5.53 9.86 4.02
N THR A 60 -5.18 8.78 3.33
CA THR A 60 -5.05 7.44 3.89
C THR A 60 -3.95 7.38 4.94
N SER A 61 -2.80 8.00 4.69
CA SER A 61 -1.69 8.07 5.66
C SER A 61 -2.12 8.75 6.96
N ALA A 62 -2.88 9.83 6.87
CA ALA A 62 -3.44 10.50 8.04
C ALA A 62 -4.43 9.60 8.80
N ALA A 63 -5.29 8.87 8.09
CA ALA A 63 -6.24 7.94 8.70
C ALA A 63 -5.53 6.76 9.37
N LEU A 64 -4.51 6.18 8.74
CA LEU A 64 -3.70 5.10 9.32
C LEU A 64 -3.00 5.54 10.61
N LEU A 65 -2.51 6.76 10.64
CA LEU A 65 -1.86 7.32 11.84
C LEU A 65 -2.80 7.33 13.05
N VAL A 66 -4.09 7.56 12.83
CA VAL A 66 -5.09 7.73 13.89
C VAL A 66 -5.77 6.40 14.25
N TYR A 67 -6.09 5.57 13.26
CA TYR A 67 -7.00 4.43 13.43
C TYR A 67 -6.33 3.06 13.34
N ASP A 68 -5.13 2.97 12.78
CA ASP A 68 -4.43 1.70 12.61
C ASP A 68 -3.57 1.38 13.84
N ASP A 69 -3.49 0.10 14.18
CA ASP A 69 -2.68 -0.42 15.28
C ASP A 69 -1.27 -0.88 14.86
N PHE A 70 -0.80 -0.43 13.70
CA PHE A 70 0.47 -0.85 13.11
C PHE A 70 1.69 -0.73 14.04
N ARG A 71 1.60 0.12 15.08
CA ARG A 71 2.64 0.29 16.07
C ARG A 71 2.77 -0.90 17.02
N GLU A 72 1.67 -1.60 17.24
CA GLU A 72 1.55 -2.68 18.24
C GLU A 72 1.64 -4.08 17.62
N VAL A 73 1.52 -4.17 16.30
CA VAL A 73 1.53 -5.43 15.57
C VAL A 73 2.93 -5.69 15.00
N PRO A 74 3.52 -6.90 15.19
CA PRO A 74 4.76 -7.28 14.52
C PRO A 74 4.61 -7.17 13.00
N LEU A 75 5.63 -6.67 12.32
CA LEU A 75 5.56 -6.40 10.88
C LEU A 75 5.21 -7.65 10.07
N GLU A 76 5.78 -8.79 10.43
CA GLU A 76 5.52 -10.09 9.79
C GLU A 76 4.08 -10.58 9.95
N GLU A 77 3.34 -10.05 10.91
CA GLU A 77 1.91 -10.35 11.12
C GLU A 77 0.98 -9.36 10.43
N MET A 78 1.52 -8.23 9.95
CA MET A 78 0.72 -7.22 9.26
C MET A 78 0.29 -7.72 7.89
N GLU A 79 -1.02 -7.79 7.66
CA GLU A 79 -1.57 -8.21 6.36
C GLU A 79 -1.12 -7.28 5.23
N SER A 80 -1.11 -5.97 5.44
CA SER A 80 -0.65 -5.01 4.44
C SER A 80 0.78 -5.25 3.97
N PHE A 81 1.68 -5.63 4.87
CA PHE A 81 3.07 -5.95 4.52
C PHE A 81 3.16 -7.24 3.69
N LYS A 82 2.41 -8.28 4.05
CA LYS A 82 2.30 -9.52 3.26
C LYS A 82 1.75 -9.23 1.87
N GLU A 83 0.71 -8.43 1.78
CA GLU A 83 0.06 -8.04 0.52
C GLU A 83 1.01 -7.24 -0.38
N HIS A 84 1.78 -6.30 0.16
CA HIS A 84 2.80 -5.56 -0.60
C HIS A 84 3.84 -6.51 -1.21
N ASN A 85 4.29 -7.53 -0.47
CA ASN A 85 5.19 -8.57 -1.01
C ASN A 85 4.54 -9.37 -2.14
N GLN A 86 3.26 -9.70 -2.02
CA GLN A 86 2.50 -10.39 -3.07
C GLN A 86 2.34 -9.53 -4.34
N ILE A 87 2.10 -8.23 -4.17
CA ILE A 87 2.04 -7.28 -5.29
C ILE A 87 3.36 -7.24 -6.04
N ILE A 88 4.49 -7.13 -5.34
CA ILE A 88 5.82 -7.16 -5.97
C ILE A 88 6.04 -8.47 -6.74
N ALA A 89 5.67 -9.60 -6.15
CA ALA A 89 5.82 -10.89 -6.80
C ALA A 89 5.01 -10.98 -8.10
N ALA A 90 3.76 -10.51 -8.09
CA ALA A 90 2.91 -10.47 -9.27
C ALA A 90 3.48 -9.55 -10.37
N LEU A 91 3.96 -8.37 -10.00
CA LEU A 91 4.60 -7.42 -10.92
C LEU A 91 5.87 -7.99 -11.53
N ARG A 92 6.71 -8.65 -10.73
CA ARG A 92 7.94 -9.30 -11.19
C ARG A 92 7.64 -10.42 -12.20
N ASN A 93 6.60 -11.19 -11.96
CA ASN A 93 6.18 -12.28 -12.84
C ASN A 93 5.40 -11.78 -14.07
N ARG A 94 5.17 -10.48 -14.20
CA ARG A 94 4.37 -9.87 -15.28
C ARG A 94 2.96 -10.46 -15.37
N ASP A 95 2.42 -10.92 -14.24
CA ASP A 95 1.04 -11.41 -14.15
C ASP A 95 0.09 -10.24 -13.84
N GLU A 96 -0.40 -9.61 -14.90
CA GLU A 96 -1.27 -8.43 -14.80
C GLU A 96 -2.57 -8.72 -14.05
N ASN A 97 -3.15 -9.90 -14.25
CA ASN A 97 -4.38 -10.29 -13.59
C ASN A 97 -4.17 -10.50 -12.09
N LEU A 98 -3.07 -11.16 -11.73
CA LEU A 98 -2.73 -11.37 -10.32
C LEU A 98 -2.38 -10.03 -9.65
N ALA A 99 -1.58 -9.19 -10.30
CA ALA A 99 -1.22 -7.86 -9.78
C ALA A 99 -2.47 -7.01 -9.51
N ARG A 100 -3.41 -6.99 -10.45
CA ARG A 100 -4.68 -6.28 -10.29
C ARG A 100 -5.49 -6.82 -9.12
N ARG A 101 -5.68 -8.14 -9.04
CA ARG A 101 -6.46 -8.76 -7.95
C ARG A 101 -5.82 -8.49 -6.59
N THR A 102 -4.52 -8.70 -6.49
CA THR A 102 -3.79 -8.50 -5.23
C THR A 102 -3.87 -7.04 -4.76
N MET A 103 -3.77 -6.08 -5.68
CA MET A 103 -3.92 -4.67 -5.34
C MET A 103 -5.35 -4.35 -4.90
N VAL A 104 -6.38 -4.86 -5.58
CA VAL A 104 -7.78 -4.65 -5.20
C VAL A 104 -8.04 -5.24 -3.81
N ASP A 105 -7.59 -6.47 -3.55
CA ASP A 105 -7.76 -7.12 -2.25
C ASP A 105 -7.04 -6.34 -1.14
N HIS A 106 -5.82 -5.85 -1.41
CA HIS A 106 -5.07 -5.01 -0.49
C HIS A 106 -5.82 -3.71 -0.14
N LEU A 107 -6.35 -3.01 -1.14
CA LEU A 107 -7.10 -1.78 -0.91
C LEU A 107 -8.40 -2.04 -0.14
N LEU A 108 -9.10 -3.13 -0.44
CA LEU A 108 -10.30 -3.53 0.29
C LEU A 108 -9.99 -3.90 1.74
N ASN A 109 -8.91 -4.63 1.98
CA ASN A 109 -8.48 -5.00 3.33
C ASN A 109 -8.08 -3.78 4.15
N THR A 110 -7.35 -2.84 3.56
CA THR A 110 -7.02 -1.55 4.19
C THR A 110 -8.29 -0.78 4.52
N TYR A 111 -9.22 -0.71 3.59
CA TYR A 111 -10.50 -0.06 3.81
C TYR A 111 -11.27 -0.70 4.97
N GLN A 112 -11.33 -2.03 5.03
CA GLN A 112 -12.00 -2.75 6.11
C GLN A 112 -11.33 -2.50 7.47
N THR A 113 -10.01 -2.43 7.52
CA THR A 113 -9.26 -2.09 8.73
C THR A 113 -9.62 -0.70 9.26
N LEU A 114 -9.71 0.29 8.37
CA LEU A 114 -10.11 1.65 8.71
C LEU A 114 -11.61 1.77 9.00
N HIS A 115 -12.40 0.85 8.51
CA HIS A 115 -13.85 0.89 8.47
C HIS A 115 -14.52 0.61 9.81
N LEU A 116 -13.83 0.03 10.77
CA LEU A 116 -14.34 -0.11 12.15
C LEU A 116 -14.78 1.23 12.76
N SER A 117 -14.38 2.34 12.15
CA SER A 117 -14.68 3.70 12.60
C SER A 117 -15.52 4.52 11.62
N LEU A 118 -15.89 3.98 10.44
CA LEU A 118 -16.67 4.69 9.42
C LEU A 118 -18.06 4.08 9.20
N PRO A 119 -19.09 4.89 8.89
CA PRO A 119 -20.41 4.36 8.60
C PRO A 119 -20.45 3.49 7.34
N LEU A 120 -21.03 2.29 7.43
CA LEU A 120 -21.15 1.30 6.35
C LEU A 120 -21.79 1.82 5.05
N ARG A 121 -22.56 2.89 5.12
CA ARG A 121 -23.27 3.49 3.97
C ARG A 121 -22.37 3.98 2.83
N TYR A 122 -21.08 4.05 3.07
CA TYR A 122 -20.10 4.47 2.05
C TYR A 122 -19.38 3.29 1.38
N VAL A 123 -19.73 2.06 1.73
CA VAL A 123 -19.18 0.87 1.10
C VAL A 123 -19.98 0.56 -0.16
N TYR A 124 -19.38 0.73 -1.32
CA TYR A 124 -19.94 0.21 -2.56
C TYR A 124 -19.36 -1.19 -2.79
N PRO A 125 -20.21 -2.23 -2.91
CA PRO A 125 -19.71 -3.51 -3.38
C PRO A 125 -19.17 -3.33 -4.80
N LEU A 126 -17.89 -3.64 -4.98
CA LEU A 126 -17.32 -3.78 -6.31
C LEU A 126 -17.84 -5.10 -6.88
N GLU A 127 -18.77 -5.00 -7.79
CA GLU A 127 -19.21 -6.13 -8.59
C GLU A 127 -18.11 -6.59 -9.57
#